data_289b01e418063536beab624249ab7f0c
#
_entry.id   289b01e418063536beab624249ab7f0c
#
_cell.length_a   1.000
_cell.length_b   1.000
_cell.length_c   1.000
_cell.angle_alpha   90.00
_cell.angle_beta   90.00
_cell.angle_gamma   90.00
#
_symmetry.space_group_name_H-M   'P 1'
#
loop_
_entity.id
_entity.type
_entity.pdbx_description
1 polymer ?
#
loop_
_entity_poly.entity_id
_entity_poly.type
_entity_poly.pdbx_seq_one_letter_code
_entity_poly.pdbx_strand_id
1 'polypeptide(L)'
;LYLDATTAAPSDTWEGRGKTMEIMSEITYKLSTDPENEKLLSYLEANRDELDDQTKREVEVLRKDFDQTKKIPAEEYIAYSVLQNDAQAVWEKAKNENDFAAFAPYLEKIVDFNRKFAGYYNADMKPYDALLNEYEEGLNTQTLDAFFAQLRSAIVPLIAKIKEVPQIDDSFLYK
;
A
#
# COMPACT_ATOMS: atom_id res chain seq x y z
N LEU A 1 13.17 0.83 -10.43
CA LEU A 1 13.08 2.11 -9.68
C LEU A 1 13.05 1.88 -8.17
N TYR A 2 12.12 1.05 -7.65
CA TYR A 2 12.01 0.79 -6.20
C TYR A 2 13.30 0.20 -5.59
N LEU A 3 13.80 -0.89 -6.18
CA LEU A 3 15.01 -1.56 -5.69
C LEU A 3 16.22 -0.61 -5.70
N ASP A 4 16.37 0.17 -6.77
CA ASP A 4 17.43 1.16 -6.89
C ASP A 4 17.30 2.26 -5.83
N ALA A 5 16.07 2.76 -5.58
CA ALA A 5 15.79 3.77 -4.56
C ALA A 5 16.17 3.33 -3.14
N THR A 6 15.97 2.05 -2.84
CA THR A 6 16.19 1.49 -1.50
C THR A 6 17.58 0.94 -1.27
N THR A 7 18.44 0.90 -2.30
CA THR A 7 19.77 0.28 -2.21
C THR A 7 20.93 1.16 -2.68
N ALA A 8 20.92 1.60 -3.93
CA ALA A 8 22.11 2.15 -4.58
C ALA A 8 21.96 3.59 -5.09
N ALA A 9 20.74 4.15 -5.14
CA ALA A 9 20.52 5.47 -5.69
C ALA A 9 21.16 6.56 -4.81
N PRO A 10 21.95 7.48 -5.40
CA PRO A 10 22.45 8.64 -4.69
C PRO A 10 21.32 9.52 -4.15
N SER A 11 21.52 10.08 -2.96
CA SER A 11 20.49 10.87 -2.24
C SER A 11 20.06 12.16 -2.94
N ASP A 12 20.82 12.63 -3.94
CA ASP A 12 20.51 13.84 -4.71
C ASP A 12 19.75 13.58 -6.01
N THR A 13 19.37 12.33 -6.29
CA THR A 13 18.67 11.94 -7.53
C THR A 13 17.15 11.97 -7.42
N TRP A 14 16.60 12.25 -6.26
CA TRP A 14 15.15 12.13 -5.99
C TRP A 14 14.27 13.00 -6.91
N GLU A 15 14.72 14.22 -7.28
CA GLU A 15 13.96 15.10 -8.18
C GLU A 15 13.83 14.53 -9.60
N GLY A 16 14.92 14.03 -10.18
CA GLY A 16 14.91 13.36 -11.47
C GLY A 16 14.06 12.07 -11.47
N ARG A 17 14.04 11.39 -10.33
CA ARG A 17 13.19 10.20 -10.11
C ARG A 17 11.71 10.57 -10.04
N GLY A 18 11.34 11.70 -9.43
CA GLY A 18 9.97 12.21 -9.43
C GLY A 18 9.43 12.34 -10.86
N LYS A 19 10.18 12.91 -11.78
CA LYS A 19 9.83 13.01 -13.20
C LYS A 19 9.69 11.64 -13.89
N THR A 20 10.57 10.72 -13.54
CA THR A 20 10.48 9.34 -14.06
C THR A 20 9.24 8.62 -13.52
N MET A 21 8.93 8.80 -12.22
CA MET A 21 7.72 8.25 -11.60
C MET A 21 6.45 8.80 -12.24
N GLU A 22 6.40 10.08 -12.55
CA GLU A 22 5.27 10.71 -13.26
C GLU A 22 4.99 9.99 -14.58
N ILE A 23 6.01 9.86 -15.46
CA ILE A 23 5.89 9.19 -16.76
C ILE A 23 5.50 7.71 -16.61
N MET A 24 6.17 6.99 -15.71
CA MET A 24 5.91 5.57 -15.51
C MET A 24 4.53 5.32 -14.92
N SER A 25 4.07 6.17 -14.00
CA SER A 25 2.73 6.08 -13.41
C SER A 25 1.64 6.37 -14.44
N GLU A 26 1.86 7.34 -15.34
CA GLU A 26 0.95 7.60 -16.45
C GLU A 26 0.82 6.39 -17.39
N ILE A 27 1.96 5.79 -17.77
CA ILE A 27 1.98 4.59 -18.62
C ILE A 27 1.27 3.42 -17.90
N THR A 28 1.60 3.19 -16.63
CA THR A 28 1.00 2.13 -15.83
C THR A 28 -0.51 2.31 -15.71
N TYR A 29 -0.97 3.53 -15.39
CA TYR A 29 -2.39 3.82 -15.30
C TYR A 29 -3.12 3.55 -16.62
N LYS A 30 -2.58 4.05 -17.75
CA LYS A 30 -3.16 3.82 -19.07
C LYS A 30 -3.26 2.34 -19.42
N LEU A 31 -2.21 1.57 -19.12
CA LEU A 31 -2.23 0.12 -19.37
C LEU A 31 -3.23 -0.60 -18.44
N SER A 32 -3.25 -0.25 -17.15
CA SER A 32 -4.15 -0.89 -16.17
C SER A 32 -5.61 -0.57 -16.41
N THR A 33 -5.94 0.57 -17.01
CA THR A 33 -7.32 1.01 -17.26
C THR A 33 -7.72 0.96 -18.73
N ASP A 34 -6.94 0.27 -19.58
CA ASP A 34 -7.20 0.17 -21.00
C ASP A 34 -8.57 -0.47 -21.26
N PRO A 35 -9.43 0.13 -22.11
CA PRO A 35 -10.72 -0.44 -22.48
C PRO A 35 -10.66 -1.86 -23.08
N GLU A 36 -9.54 -2.24 -23.70
CA GLU A 36 -9.36 -3.62 -24.20
C GLU A 36 -9.26 -4.62 -23.04
N ASN A 37 -8.64 -4.25 -21.91
CA ASN A 37 -8.64 -5.08 -20.69
C ASN A 37 -10.06 -5.30 -20.17
N GLU A 38 -10.89 -4.27 -20.17
CA GLU A 38 -12.30 -4.40 -19.76
C GLU A 38 -13.08 -5.38 -20.65
N LYS A 39 -12.90 -5.29 -21.96
CA LYS A 39 -13.52 -6.22 -22.91
C LYS A 39 -13.04 -7.66 -22.71
N LEU A 40 -11.73 -7.85 -22.52
CA LEU A 40 -11.14 -9.16 -22.28
C LEU A 40 -11.66 -9.78 -20.99
N LEU A 41 -11.64 -9.01 -19.87
CA LEU A 41 -12.17 -9.47 -18.60
C LEU A 41 -13.64 -9.84 -18.69
N SER A 42 -14.47 -9.02 -19.36
CA SER A 42 -15.88 -9.30 -19.55
C SER A 42 -16.13 -10.54 -20.41
N TYR A 43 -15.29 -10.78 -21.42
CA TYR A 43 -15.34 -11.99 -22.21
C TYR A 43 -15.01 -13.24 -21.38
N LEU A 44 -13.95 -13.18 -20.58
CA LEU A 44 -13.54 -14.29 -19.70
C LEU A 44 -14.58 -14.58 -18.63
N GLU A 45 -15.20 -13.56 -18.05
CA GLU A 45 -16.30 -13.70 -17.10
C GLU A 45 -17.53 -14.36 -17.72
N ALA A 46 -17.88 -13.99 -18.96
CA ALA A 46 -19.00 -14.58 -19.68
C ALA A 46 -18.77 -16.05 -20.06
N ASN A 47 -17.51 -16.46 -20.19
CA ASN A 47 -17.12 -17.84 -20.54
C ASN A 47 -16.47 -18.56 -19.32
N ARG A 48 -16.82 -18.15 -18.09
CA ARG A 48 -16.23 -18.65 -16.87
C ARG A 48 -16.23 -20.17 -16.74
N ASP A 49 -17.28 -20.84 -17.21
CA ASP A 49 -17.44 -22.30 -17.11
C ASP A 49 -16.41 -23.08 -17.95
N GLU A 50 -15.82 -22.45 -18.96
CA GLU A 50 -14.78 -23.02 -19.80
C GLU A 50 -13.37 -22.87 -19.20
N LEU A 51 -13.21 -22.08 -18.12
CA LEU A 51 -11.94 -21.80 -17.49
C LEU A 51 -11.63 -22.83 -16.38
N ASP A 52 -10.33 -23.10 -16.18
CA ASP A 52 -9.89 -23.80 -14.99
C ASP A 52 -9.99 -22.95 -13.73
N ASP A 53 -9.90 -23.57 -12.56
CA ASP A 53 -10.13 -22.88 -11.29
C ASP A 53 -9.09 -21.81 -10.98
N GLN A 54 -7.83 -21.98 -11.43
CA GLN A 54 -6.80 -20.97 -11.27
C GLN A 54 -7.13 -19.75 -12.12
N THR A 55 -7.43 -19.93 -13.40
CA THR A 55 -7.79 -18.84 -14.33
C THR A 55 -9.05 -18.10 -13.86
N LYS A 56 -10.06 -18.82 -13.31
CA LYS A 56 -11.24 -18.19 -12.69
C LYS A 56 -10.84 -17.21 -11.60
N ARG A 57 -9.92 -17.63 -10.72
CA ARG A 57 -9.47 -16.79 -9.62
C ARG A 57 -8.63 -15.61 -10.11
N GLU A 58 -7.79 -15.81 -11.10
CA GLU A 58 -7.01 -14.73 -11.73
C GLU A 58 -7.93 -13.66 -12.33
N VAL A 59 -8.97 -14.06 -13.05
CA VAL A 59 -9.97 -13.13 -13.62
C VAL A 59 -10.68 -12.32 -12.52
N GLU A 60 -11.06 -12.94 -11.40
CA GLU A 60 -11.67 -12.23 -10.26
C GLU A 60 -10.72 -11.16 -9.68
N VAL A 61 -9.46 -11.51 -9.47
CA VAL A 61 -8.45 -10.57 -8.94
C VAL A 61 -8.21 -9.42 -9.92
N LEU A 62 -7.99 -9.74 -11.19
CA LEU A 62 -7.73 -8.73 -12.23
C LEU A 62 -8.93 -7.81 -12.45
N ARG A 63 -10.16 -8.33 -12.36
CA ARG A 63 -11.39 -7.51 -12.42
C ARG A 63 -11.44 -6.52 -11.26
N LYS A 64 -11.17 -7.00 -10.05
CA LYS A 64 -11.13 -6.15 -8.86
C LYS A 64 -10.10 -5.03 -9.00
N ASP A 65 -8.88 -5.37 -9.40
CA ASP A 65 -7.79 -4.40 -9.57
C ASP A 65 -8.10 -3.37 -10.66
N PHE A 66 -8.66 -3.82 -11.79
CA PHE A 66 -9.11 -2.95 -12.86
C PHE A 66 -10.17 -1.96 -12.40
N ASP A 67 -11.24 -2.46 -11.76
CA ASP A 67 -12.36 -1.63 -11.31
C ASP A 67 -11.93 -0.63 -10.24
N GLN A 68 -11.02 -0.99 -9.34
CA GLN A 68 -10.48 -0.11 -8.32
C GLN A 68 -9.60 0.99 -8.91
N THR A 69 -8.65 0.62 -9.77
CA THR A 69 -7.77 1.59 -10.42
C THR A 69 -8.55 2.59 -11.27
N LYS A 70 -9.57 2.10 -11.99
CA LYS A 70 -10.43 2.93 -12.85
C LYS A 70 -11.26 3.97 -12.07
N LYS A 71 -11.56 3.72 -10.78
CA LYS A 71 -12.26 4.69 -9.93
C LYS A 71 -11.42 5.91 -9.57
N ILE A 72 -10.10 5.79 -9.60
CA ILE A 72 -9.18 6.90 -9.27
C ILE A 72 -8.97 7.76 -10.51
N PRO A 73 -9.16 9.09 -10.46
CA PRO A 73 -8.77 9.97 -11.56
C PRO A 73 -7.29 9.86 -11.89
N ALA A 74 -6.95 9.79 -13.19
CA ALA A 74 -5.57 9.60 -13.66
C ALA A 74 -4.59 10.63 -13.06
N GLU A 75 -4.99 11.89 -13.03
CA GLU A 75 -4.18 12.98 -12.47
C GLU A 75 -3.88 12.76 -10.98
N GLU A 76 -4.84 12.27 -10.21
CA GLU A 76 -4.66 12.00 -8.77
C GLU A 76 -3.79 10.75 -8.54
N TYR A 77 -3.93 9.72 -9.37
CA TYR A 77 -3.07 8.54 -9.33
C TYR A 77 -1.61 8.90 -9.56
N ILE A 78 -1.35 9.69 -10.61
CA ILE A 78 0.01 10.15 -10.95
C ILE A 78 0.56 11.07 -9.86
N ALA A 79 -0.22 12.06 -9.42
CA ALA A 79 0.20 13.00 -8.38
C ALA A 79 0.54 12.29 -7.05
N TYR A 80 -0.23 11.27 -6.69
CA TYR A 80 0.05 10.46 -5.50
C TYR A 80 1.34 9.67 -5.63
N SER A 81 1.62 9.09 -6.79
CA SER A 81 2.87 8.35 -7.04
C SER A 81 4.11 9.25 -6.93
N VAL A 82 4.02 10.47 -7.45
CA VAL A 82 5.09 11.48 -7.31
C VAL A 82 5.25 11.90 -5.84
N LEU A 83 4.13 12.17 -5.16
CA LEU A 83 4.13 12.52 -3.74
C LEU A 83 4.80 11.43 -2.87
N GLN A 84 4.53 10.16 -3.14
CA GLN A 84 5.15 9.05 -2.42
C GLN A 84 6.67 9.01 -2.61
N ASN A 85 7.15 9.23 -3.85
CA ASN A 85 8.58 9.32 -4.13
C ASN A 85 9.25 10.47 -3.35
N ASP A 86 8.65 11.65 -3.37
CA ASP A 86 9.18 12.83 -2.68
C ASP A 86 9.14 12.66 -1.15
N ALA A 87 8.03 12.13 -0.65
CA ALA A 87 7.86 11.85 0.77
C ALA A 87 8.86 10.84 1.30
N GLN A 88 9.23 9.82 0.50
CA GLN A 88 10.24 8.83 0.87
C GLN A 88 11.61 9.48 1.10
N ALA A 89 12.02 10.35 0.19
CA ALA A 89 13.32 11.05 0.29
C ALA A 89 13.36 11.98 1.51
N VAL A 90 12.28 12.74 1.74
CA VAL A 90 12.18 13.64 2.89
C VAL A 90 12.10 12.87 4.20
N TRP A 91 11.35 11.76 4.24
CA TRP A 91 11.21 10.90 5.42
C TRP A 91 12.55 10.33 5.87
N GLU A 92 13.35 9.82 4.93
CA GLU A 92 14.67 9.24 5.24
C GLU A 92 15.58 10.27 5.93
N LYS A 93 15.65 11.48 5.38
CA LYS A 93 16.42 12.57 5.97
C LYS A 93 15.87 12.99 7.33
N ALA A 94 14.57 13.27 7.39
CA ALA A 94 13.89 13.72 8.60
C ALA A 94 14.02 12.71 9.75
N LYS A 95 13.94 11.41 9.45
CA LYS A 95 14.16 10.33 10.42
C LYS A 95 15.57 10.34 10.99
N ASN A 96 16.59 10.47 10.15
CA ASN A 96 17.99 10.48 10.55
C ASN A 96 18.34 11.73 11.38
N GLU A 97 17.74 12.87 11.04
CA GLU A 97 17.94 14.15 11.72
C GLU A 97 16.97 14.38 12.90
N ASN A 98 16.04 13.44 13.15
CA ASN A 98 14.95 13.56 14.14
C ASN A 98 14.09 14.82 13.93
N ASP A 99 13.84 15.18 12.67
CA ASP A 99 13.09 16.37 12.26
C ASP A 99 11.70 15.99 11.69
N PHE A 100 10.75 15.70 12.57
CA PHE A 100 9.37 15.41 12.16
C PHE A 100 8.69 16.59 11.45
N ALA A 101 9.07 17.83 11.77
CA ALA A 101 8.46 19.01 11.18
C ALA A 101 8.69 19.10 9.67
N ALA A 102 9.86 18.65 9.19
CA ALA A 102 10.15 18.57 7.75
C ALA A 102 9.28 17.53 7.04
N PHE A 103 8.92 16.42 7.68
CA PHE A 103 8.11 15.35 7.07
C PHE A 103 6.60 15.59 7.19
N ALA A 104 6.13 16.26 8.24
CA ALA A 104 4.69 16.43 8.54
C ALA A 104 3.85 16.91 7.34
N PRO A 105 4.28 17.91 6.53
CA PRO A 105 3.49 18.37 5.38
C PRO A 105 3.29 17.31 4.29
N TYR A 106 4.23 16.38 4.14
CA TYR A 106 4.11 15.25 3.21
C TYR A 106 3.14 14.21 3.76
N LEU A 107 3.22 13.91 5.05
CA LEU A 107 2.31 12.98 5.72
C LEU A 107 0.86 13.48 5.64
N GLU A 108 0.61 14.76 5.85
CA GLU A 108 -0.72 15.37 5.71
C GLU A 108 -1.28 15.16 4.30
N LYS A 109 -0.49 15.43 3.26
CA LYS A 109 -0.91 15.21 1.87
C LYS A 109 -1.19 13.73 1.58
N ILE A 110 -0.36 12.82 2.10
CA ILE A 110 -0.57 11.36 1.97
C ILE A 110 -1.91 10.96 2.62
N VAL A 111 -2.19 11.46 3.82
CA VAL A 111 -3.46 11.19 4.52
C VAL A 111 -4.65 11.72 3.72
N ASP A 112 -4.54 12.91 3.14
CA ASP A 112 -5.61 13.50 2.34
C ASP A 112 -5.89 12.72 1.06
N PHE A 113 -4.85 12.24 0.36
CA PHE A 113 -5.02 11.33 -0.78
C PHE A 113 -5.67 10.01 -0.37
N ASN A 114 -5.22 9.40 0.73
CA ASN A 114 -5.81 8.15 1.21
C ASN A 114 -7.30 8.32 1.60
N ARG A 115 -7.68 9.44 2.19
CA ARG A 115 -9.10 9.76 2.47
C ARG A 115 -9.92 9.87 1.18
N LYS A 116 -9.39 10.51 0.14
CA LYS A 116 -10.06 10.58 -1.17
C LYS A 116 -10.20 9.18 -1.79
N PHE A 117 -9.11 8.40 -1.80
CA PHE A 117 -9.10 7.06 -2.40
C PHE A 117 -10.07 6.11 -1.68
N ALA A 118 -10.15 6.18 -0.35
CA ALA A 118 -11.16 5.43 0.40
C ALA A 118 -12.57 5.73 -0.09
N GLY A 119 -12.88 7.00 -0.40
CA GLY A 119 -14.16 7.40 -0.98
C GLY A 119 -14.39 6.86 -2.40
N TYR A 120 -13.34 6.77 -3.22
CA TYR A 120 -13.42 6.18 -4.56
C TYR A 120 -13.61 4.67 -4.50
N TYR A 121 -12.94 3.98 -3.58
CA TYR A 121 -13.04 2.53 -3.42
C TYR A 121 -14.45 2.13 -2.97
N ASN A 122 -14.92 2.71 -1.87
CA ASN A 122 -16.26 2.46 -1.37
C ASN A 122 -16.75 3.60 -0.45
N ALA A 123 -17.63 4.44 -0.98
CA ALA A 123 -18.17 5.60 -0.25
C ALA A 123 -19.10 5.21 0.94
N ASP A 124 -19.63 3.98 0.96
CA ASP A 124 -20.51 3.49 2.01
C ASP A 124 -19.76 2.88 3.19
N MET A 125 -18.47 2.59 3.03
CA MET A 125 -17.61 2.09 4.10
C MET A 125 -17.01 3.24 4.92
N LYS A 126 -16.64 2.92 6.17
CA LYS A 126 -15.74 3.82 6.90
C LYS A 126 -14.44 3.95 6.11
N PRO A 127 -13.87 5.15 5.96
CA PRO A 127 -12.68 5.35 5.13
C PRO A 127 -11.52 4.42 5.47
N TYR A 128 -11.28 4.16 6.76
CA TYR A 128 -10.21 3.27 7.18
C TYR A 128 -10.50 1.81 6.84
N ASP A 129 -11.76 1.35 6.94
CA ASP A 129 -12.15 0.00 6.56
C ASP A 129 -12.03 -0.20 5.04
N ALA A 130 -12.35 0.82 4.23
CA ALA A 130 -12.12 0.78 2.79
C ALA A 130 -10.63 0.60 2.44
N LEU A 131 -9.73 1.25 3.16
CA LEU A 131 -8.29 1.08 2.98
C LEU A 131 -7.77 -0.27 3.50
N LEU A 132 -8.31 -0.78 4.60
CA LEU A 132 -7.96 -2.11 5.12
C LEU A 132 -8.29 -3.22 4.12
N ASN A 133 -9.43 -3.09 3.42
CA ASN A 133 -9.85 -4.04 2.39
C ASN A 133 -8.89 -4.13 1.19
N GLU A 134 -8.03 -3.11 0.97
CA GLU A 134 -6.98 -3.15 -0.06
C GLU A 134 -5.81 -4.05 0.32
N TYR A 135 -5.58 -4.25 1.61
CA TYR A 135 -4.54 -5.14 2.11
C TYR A 135 -5.01 -6.59 2.23
N GLU A 136 -6.24 -6.77 2.71
CA GLU A 136 -6.86 -8.08 2.84
C GLU A 136 -8.37 -7.98 2.66
N GLU A 137 -8.90 -8.70 1.69
CA GLU A 137 -10.30 -8.63 1.29
C GLU A 137 -11.25 -9.01 2.44
N GLY A 138 -12.18 -8.11 2.74
CA GLY A 138 -13.13 -8.26 3.84
C GLY A 138 -12.61 -7.79 5.20
N LEU A 139 -11.35 -7.38 5.30
CA LEU A 139 -10.80 -6.86 6.55
C LEU A 139 -11.43 -5.52 6.92
N ASN A 140 -11.77 -5.40 8.20
CA ASN A 140 -12.34 -4.18 8.77
C ASN A 140 -11.92 -3.98 10.23
N THR A 141 -12.16 -2.79 10.76
CA THR A 141 -11.78 -2.42 12.13
C THR A 141 -12.41 -3.32 13.19
N GLN A 142 -13.66 -3.77 13.01
CA GLN A 142 -14.33 -4.63 13.97
C GLN A 142 -13.62 -6.00 14.11
N THR A 143 -13.24 -6.60 12.99
CA THR A 143 -12.49 -7.86 12.97
C THR A 143 -11.11 -7.69 13.60
N LEU A 144 -10.41 -6.59 13.28
CA LEU A 144 -9.09 -6.29 13.85
C LEU A 144 -9.15 -6.02 15.33
N ASP A 145 -10.15 -5.28 15.83
CA ASP A 145 -10.31 -5.00 17.26
C ASP A 145 -10.49 -6.31 18.05
N ALA A 146 -11.31 -7.22 17.56
CA ALA A 146 -11.49 -8.53 18.19
C ALA A 146 -10.21 -9.37 18.19
N PHE A 147 -9.50 -9.40 17.05
CA PHE A 147 -8.22 -10.10 16.91
C PHE A 147 -7.15 -9.53 17.85
N PHE A 148 -6.96 -8.21 17.84
CA PHE A 148 -5.94 -7.57 18.69
C PHE A 148 -6.28 -7.63 20.19
N ALA A 149 -7.55 -7.66 20.58
CA ALA A 149 -7.93 -7.88 21.97
C ALA A 149 -7.48 -9.27 22.46
N GLN A 150 -7.68 -10.32 21.64
CA GLN A 150 -7.22 -11.67 21.96
C GLN A 150 -5.69 -11.76 21.96
N LEU A 151 -5.04 -11.22 20.94
CA LEU A 151 -3.58 -11.20 20.82
C LEU A 151 -2.94 -10.50 22.03
N ARG A 152 -3.45 -9.34 22.43
CA ARG A 152 -2.97 -8.59 23.57
C ARG A 152 -3.12 -9.37 24.88
N SER A 153 -4.25 -10.05 25.07
CA SER A 153 -4.50 -10.85 26.27
C SER A 153 -3.52 -12.03 26.42
N ALA A 154 -3.00 -12.55 25.31
CA ALA A 154 -2.00 -13.63 25.29
C ALA A 154 -0.57 -13.11 25.40
N ILE A 155 -0.22 -12.06 24.63
CA ILE A 155 1.17 -11.61 24.50
C ILE A 155 1.62 -10.81 25.72
N VAL A 156 0.79 -9.94 26.28
CA VAL A 156 1.19 -9.08 27.42
C VAL A 156 1.64 -9.91 28.64
N PRO A 157 0.89 -10.94 29.09
CA PRO A 157 1.35 -11.80 30.17
C PRO A 157 2.62 -12.60 29.82
N LEU A 158 2.77 -13.00 28.55
CA LEU A 158 3.97 -13.71 28.07
C LEU A 158 5.21 -12.83 28.17
N ILE A 159 5.12 -11.58 27.67
CA ILE A 159 6.21 -10.61 27.76
C ILE A 159 6.58 -10.33 29.24
N ALA A 160 5.58 -10.21 30.12
CA ALA A 160 5.84 -10.03 31.54
C ALA A 160 6.67 -11.18 32.12
N LYS A 161 6.29 -12.43 31.81
CA LYS A 161 7.05 -13.62 32.25
C LYS A 161 8.47 -13.67 31.68
N ILE A 162 8.64 -13.30 30.39
CA ILE A 162 9.96 -13.27 29.75
C ILE A 162 10.88 -12.27 30.43
N LYS A 163 10.35 -11.12 30.88
CA LYS A 163 11.15 -10.12 31.61
C LYS A 163 11.64 -10.57 32.98
N GLU A 164 10.98 -11.56 33.58
CA GLU A 164 11.37 -12.12 34.88
C GLU A 164 12.50 -13.16 34.77
N VAL A 165 12.77 -13.67 33.54
CA VAL A 165 13.82 -14.67 33.31
C VAL A 165 15.15 -13.96 33.01
N PRO A 166 16.30 -14.50 33.49
CA PRO A 166 17.62 -13.97 33.13
C PRO A 166 17.77 -13.92 31.59
N GLN A 167 18.23 -12.77 31.08
CA GLN A 167 18.46 -12.61 29.65
C GLN A 167 19.62 -13.49 29.21
N ILE A 168 19.48 -14.12 28.06
CA ILE A 168 20.55 -14.89 27.41
C ILE A 168 21.55 -13.88 26.83
N ASP A 169 22.85 -14.12 27.07
CA ASP A 169 23.89 -13.32 26.43
C ASP A 169 23.93 -13.58 24.92
N ASP A 170 23.46 -12.62 24.15
CA ASP A 170 23.41 -12.62 22.69
C ASP A 170 24.48 -11.72 22.05
N SER A 171 25.43 -11.20 22.83
CA SER A 171 26.48 -10.30 22.38
C SER A 171 27.31 -10.82 21.20
N PHE A 172 27.36 -12.16 21.03
CA PHE A 172 28.04 -12.80 19.90
C PHE A 172 27.38 -12.51 18.53
N LEU A 173 26.10 -12.12 18.51
CA LEU A 173 25.36 -11.77 17.28
C LEU A 173 25.71 -10.37 16.73
N TYR A 174 26.33 -9.53 17.56
CA TYR A 174 26.62 -8.13 17.24
C TYR A 174 28.11 -7.82 17.07
N LYS A 175 28.90 -8.84 16.73
CA LYS A 175 30.34 -8.71 16.48
C LYS A 175 30.63 -8.49 15.01
#